data_2a67973d51f6843da86b57dcf6dc4df9
#
_entry.id   2a67973d51f6843da86b57dcf6dc4df9
#
_cell.length_a   1.000
_cell.length_b   1.000
_cell.length_c   1.000
_cell.angle_alpha   90.00
_cell.angle_beta   90.00
_cell.angle_gamma   90.00
#
_symmetry.space_group_name_H-M   'P 1'
#
loop_
_entity.id
_entity.type
_entity.pdbx_description
1 polymer ?
#
loop_
_entity_poly.entity_id
_entity_poly.type
_entity_poly.pdbx_seq_one_letter_code
_entity_poly.pdbx_strand_id
1 'polypeptide(L)'
;MRVTKLVLVVSVLALLISSVSPAAEIAIVDYADQWTKVDALRQTLDEFKIKYDDYTKNVEKGTLTFKDENRLFFIGSMTTNNPKLHESLDKNAKSIQDFAKKGGIVIEPTQADQNEANVDWLPDGLTCVRSDTDSADFKIIKPDHTVFAAPNKMNEKSFQKWGHQGWPTVWEVIASQKGFDVIMESLKKPVIMEAEYGKGKFVMMALAPDKYHIAGNDDNTKKMAGLFMENLLEAYLFSLPVEAEGKLATVWGHLKRFF
;
A
#
# COMPACT_ATOMS: atom_id res chain seq x y z
N MET A 1 14.38 57.47 -11.98
CA MET A 1 13.20 56.73 -12.43
C MET A 1 13.50 55.37 -13.12
N ARG A 2 14.60 54.66 -12.81
CA ARG A 2 14.90 53.35 -13.45
C ARG A 2 14.93 52.15 -12.48
N VAL A 3 14.89 52.37 -11.16
CA VAL A 3 15.00 51.29 -10.13
C VAL A 3 13.64 50.64 -9.85
N THR A 4 12.52 51.38 -9.99
CA THR A 4 11.16 50.88 -9.65
C THR A 4 10.60 49.83 -10.63
N LYS A 5 11.10 49.82 -11.88
CA LYS A 5 10.63 48.82 -12.87
C LYS A 5 11.29 47.45 -12.75
N LEU A 6 12.48 47.40 -12.16
CA LEU A 6 13.22 46.10 -11.99
C LEU A 6 12.66 45.26 -10.85
N VAL A 7 12.18 45.91 -9.78
CA VAL A 7 11.58 45.21 -8.64
C VAL A 7 10.27 44.56 -8.98
N LEU A 8 9.47 45.13 -9.86
CA LEU A 8 8.15 44.58 -10.25
C LEU A 8 8.29 43.31 -11.12
N VAL A 9 9.31 43.26 -11.99
CA VAL A 9 9.54 42.10 -12.85
C VAL A 9 10.04 40.88 -12.05
N VAL A 10 10.88 41.09 -11.04
CA VAL A 10 11.36 40.01 -10.17
C VAL A 10 10.24 39.47 -9.29
N SER A 11 9.33 40.31 -8.82
CA SER A 11 8.18 39.89 -8.00
C SER A 11 7.14 39.10 -8.79
N VAL A 12 6.94 39.40 -10.06
CA VAL A 12 6.01 38.65 -10.93
C VAL A 12 6.62 37.30 -11.35
N LEU A 13 7.95 37.23 -11.55
CA LEU A 13 8.63 35.98 -11.86
C LEU A 13 8.64 35.01 -10.67
N ALA A 14 8.78 35.54 -9.45
CA ALA A 14 8.70 34.73 -8.22
C ALA A 14 7.30 34.15 -7.96
N LEU A 15 6.24 34.81 -8.43
CA LEU A 15 4.83 34.35 -8.31
C LEU A 15 4.46 33.27 -9.36
N LEU A 16 5.25 33.13 -10.42
CA LEU A 16 5.00 32.10 -11.46
C LEU A 16 5.69 30.76 -11.17
N ILE A 17 6.54 30.67 -10.13
CA ILE A 17 7.22 29.43 -9.75
C ILE A 17 6.38 28.60 -8.76
N SER A 18 5.25 29.12 -8.29
CA SER A 18 4.45 28.48 -7.26
C SER A 18 3.18 27.85 -7.82
N SER A 19 3.22 26.61 -8.15
CA SER A 19 2.23 25.55 -7.90
C SER A 19 2.27 24.40 -8.91
N VAL A 20 3.44 23.88 -9.19
CA VAL A 20 3.43 22.48 -9.61
C VAL A 20 3.21 21.68 -8.33
N SER A 21 1.95 21.32 -8.07
CA SER A 21 1.68 20.33 -7.01
C SER A 21 2.49 19.09 -7.36
N PRO A 22 3.36 18.58 -6.46
CA PRO A 22 4.08 17.35 -6.77
C PRO A 22 3.06 16.29 -7.17
N ALA A 23 3.35 15.59 -8.27
CA ALA A 23 2.54 14.50 -8.76
C ALA A 23 2.43 13.42 -7.67
N ALA A 24 1.33 12.68 -7.67
CA ALA A 24 1.13 11.61 -6.71
C ALA A 24 1.99 10.39 -7.10
N GLU A 25 2.85 9.95 -6.19
CA GLU A 25 3.68 8.75 -6.42
C GLU A 25 2.90 7.46 -6.11
N ILE A 26 1.77 7.57 -5.40
CA ILE A 26 0.90 6.45 -5.03
C ILE A 26 -0.33 6.44 -5.94
N ALA A 27 -0.57 5.31 -6.57
CA ALA A 27 -1.81 4.94 -7.23
C ALA A 27 -2.59 4.02 -6.31
N ILE A 28 -3.90 4.22 -6.16
CA ILE A 28 -4.73 3.35 -5.33
C ILE A 28 -5.95 2.82 -6.06
N VAL A 29 -6.43 1.67 -5.58
CA VAL A 29 -7.79 1.19 -5.73
C VAL A 29 -8.33 0.90 -4.35
N ASP A 30 -9.47 1.46 -4.00
CA ASP A 30 -10.06 1.28 -2.68
C ASP A 30 -11.58 1.17 -2.76
N TYR A 31 -12.15 0.49 -1.79
CA TYR A 31 -13.57 0.18 -1.73
C TYR A 31 -14.08 0.26 -0.29
N ALA A 32 -15.20 0.96 -0.10
CA ALA A 32 -15.88 0.94 1.19
C ALA A 32 -16.50 -0.44 1.42
N ASP A 33 -15.83 -1.23 2.25
CA ASP A 33 -16.23 -2.62 2.48
C ASP A 33 -17.61 -2.74 3.13
N GLN A 34 -18.25 -3.90 2.93
CA GLN A 34 -19.65 -4.08 3.37
C GLN A 34 -19.82 -4.20 4.90
N TRP A 35 -18.75 -4.46 5.64
CA TRP A 35 -18.81 -4.62 7.11
C TRP A 35 -18.48 -3.33 7.85
N THR A 36 -17.34 -2.72 7.55
CA THR A 36 -16.90 -1.48 8.22
C THR A 36 -17.55 -0.23 7.62
N LYS A 37 -17.99 -0.29 6.35
CA LYS A 37 -18.52 0.83 5.55
C LYS A 37 -17.50 1.95 5.34
N VAL A 38 -16.19 1.65 5.48
CA VAL A 38 -15.12 2.62 5.28
C VAL A 38 -14.23 2.22 4.10
N ASP A 39 -13.76 3.21 3.37
CA ASP A 39 -12.72 3.15 2.37
C ASP A 39 -11.38 3.43 3.09
N ALA A 40 -10.87 2.39 3.73
CA ALA A 40 -9.86 2.53 4.77
C ALA A 40 -8.52 3.03 4.23
N LEU A 41 -8.12 2.63 3.03
CA LEU A 41 -6.86 3.07 2.44
C LEU A 41 -6.87 4.58 2.15
N ARG A 42 -7.98 5.11 1.58
CA ARG A 42 -8.15 6.56 1.35
C ARG A 42 -8.03 7.32 2.65
N GLN A 43 -8.81 6.91 3.67
CA GLN A 43 -8.81 7.59 4.97
C GLN A 43 -7.43 7.54 5.63
N THR A 44 -6.71 6.42 5.55
CA THR A 44 -5.34 6.31 6.07
C THR A 44 -4.38 7.28 5.38
N LEU A 45 -4.41 7.34 4.04
CA LEU A 45 -3.54 8.25 3.29
C LEU A 45 -3.90 9.72 3.53
N ASP A 46 -5.19 10.03 3.68
CA ASP A 46 -5.67 11.38 4.02
C ASP A 46 -5.21 11.81 5.42
N GLU A 47 -5.29 10.93 6.43
CA GLU A 47 -4.74 11.18 7.77
C GLU A 47 -3.22 11.43 7.72
N PHE A 48 -2.49 10.64 6.94
CA PHE A 48 -1.05 10.81 6.74
C PHE A 48 -0.71 12.00 5.83
N LYS A 49 -1.70 12.68 5.26
CA LYS A 49 -1.55 13.80 4.31
C LYS A 49 -0.70 13.44 3.09
N ILE A 50 -0.80 12.20 2.66
CA ILE A 50 -0.12 11.66 1.49
C ILE A 50 -1.02 11.79 0.28
N LYS A 51 -0.50 12.37 -0.81
CA LYS A 51 -1.23 12.50 -2.08
C LYS A 51 -1.24 11.17 -2.82
N TYR A 52 -2.37 10.86 -3.44
CA TYR A 52 -2.55 9.67 -4.25
C TYR A 52 -3.40 9.95 -5.48
N ASP A 53 -3.26 9.12 -6.50
CA ASP A 53 -4.17 9.03 -7.65
C ASP A 53 -5.13 7.86 -7.42
N ASP A 54 -6.41 8.13 -7.38
CA ASP A 54 -7.46 7.11 -7.23
C ASP A 54 -7.88 6.55 -8.59
N TYR A 55 -7.52 5.29 -8.83
CA TYR A 55 -7.83 4.55 -10.05
C TYR A 55 -9.03 3.59 -9.93
N THR A 56 -9.79 3.62 -8.84
CA THR A 56 -10.93 2.70 -8.62
C THR A 56 -11.86 2.66 -9.82
N LYS A 57 -12.27 3.83 -10.35
CA LYS A 57 -13.14 3.89 -11.53
C LYS A 57 -12.48 3.43 -12.82
N ASN A 58 -11.16 3.58 -12.95
CA ASN A 58 -10.41 3.11 -14.11
C ASN A 58 -10.32 1.59 -14.11
N VAL A 59 -10.06 0.99 -12.94
CA VAL A 59 -10.07 -0.47 -12.76
C VAL A 59 -11.43 -1.05 -13.08
N GLU A 60 -12.52 -0.50 -12.54
CA GLU A 60 -13.89 -0.94 -12.84
C GLU A 60 -14.23 -0.95 -14.33
N LYS A 61 -13.67 -0.01 -15.08
CA LYS A 61 -13.89 0.12 -16.54
C LYS A 61 -12.91 -0.71 -17.38
N GLY A 62 -11.92 -1.35 -16.79
CA GLY A 62 -10.87 -2.05 -17.53
C GLY A 62 -9.91 -1.11 -18.29
N THR A 63 -9.73 0.12 -17.81
CA THR A 63 -8.94 1.17 -18.47
C THR A 63 -7.80 1.68 -17.61
N LEU A 64 -7.24 0.84 -16.75
CA LEU A 64 -6.15 1.20 -15.87
C LEU A 64 -4.89 1.55 -16.67
N THR A 65 -4.41 2.76 -16.49
CA THR A 65 -3.15 3.25 -17.04
C THR A 65 -2.48 4.12 -16.00
N PHE A 66 -1.30 3.72 -15.57
CA PHE A 66 -0.53 4.48 -14.57
C PHE A 66 0.15 5.68 -15.21
N LYS A 67 0.27 6.75 -14.43
CA LYS A 67 1.12 7.90 -14.77
C LYS A 67 2.59 7.54 -14.57
N ASP A 68 3.47 8.26 -15.24
CA ASP A 68 4.93 8.03 -15.13
C ASP A 68 5.46 8.27 -13.71
N GLU A 69 4.80 9.14 -12.95
CA GLU A 69 5.16 9.46 -11.57
C GLU A 69 4.72 8.39 -10.57
N ASN A 70 3.75 7.54 -10.91
CA ASN A 70 3.31 6.50 -10.00
C ASN A 70 4.42 5.46 -9.81
N ARG A 71 4.73 5.14 -8.58
CA ARG A 71 5.78 4.19 -8.16
C ARG A 71 5.23 3.06 -7.32
N LEU A 72 4.15 3.31 -6.59
CA LEU A 72 3.46 2.34 -5.76
C LEU A 72 2.00 2.24 -6.21
N PHE A 73 1.53 1.02 -6.47
CA PHE A 73 0.12 0.70 -6.64
C PHE A 73 -0.36 -0.07 -5.43
N PHE A 74 -1.22 0.56 -4.62
CA PHE A 74 -1.73 -0.03 -3.41
C PHE A 74 -3.23 -0.35 -3.57
N ILE A 75 -3.58 -1.61 -3.42
CA ILE A 75 -4.96 -2.10 -3.44
C ILE A 75 -5.44 -2.15 -1.98
N GLY A 76 -6.52 -1.46 -1.64
CA GLY A 76 -7.07 -1.43 -0.29
C GLY A 76 -7.52 -2.81 0.19
N SER A 77 -7.37 -3.09 1.47
CA SER A 77 -7.49 -4.43 2.07
C SER A 77 -8.76 -5.20 1.73
N MET A 78 -9.88 -4.50 1.61
CA MET A 78 -11.18 -5.16 1.38
C MET A 78 -11.69 -4.97 -0.05
N THR A 79 -10.85 -4.43 -0.94
CA THR A 79 -11.24 -4.13 -2.33
C THR A 79 -11.70 -5.37 -3.07
N THR A 80 -11.01 -6.47 -2.90
CA THR A 80 -11.28 -7.73 -3.59
C THR A 80 -12.48 -8.51 -3.03
N ASN A 81 -13.07 -8.06 -1.91
CA ASN A 81 -14.39 -8.54 -1.47
C ASN A 81 -15.53 -8.07 -2.37
N ASN A 82 -15.30 -7.06 -3.18
CA ASN A 82 -16.23 -6.68 -4.22
C ASN A 82 -15.98 -7.55 -5.46
N PRO A 83 -16.87 -8.48 -5.81
CA PRO A 83 -16.64 -9.40 -6.95
C PRO A 83 -16.38 -8.66 -8.26
N LYS A 84 -17.02 -7.51 -8.46
CA LYS A 84 -16.84 -6.69 -9.66
C LYS A 84 -15.43 -6.09 -9.71
N LEU A 85 -14.89 -5.63 -8.59
CA LEU A 85 -13.53 -5.10 -8.53
C LEU A 85 -12.50 -6.22 -8.67
N HIS A 86 -12.75 -7.39 -8.07
CA HIS A 86 -11.92 -8.57 -8.25
C HIS A 86 -11.79 -8.95 -9.74
N GLU A 87 -12.92 -9.17 -10.44
CA GLU A 87 -12.93 -9.44 -11.89
C GLU A 87 -12.29 -8.30 -12.71
N SER A 88 -12.42 -7.06 -12.24
CA SER A 88 -11.88 -5.90 -12.94
C SER A 88 -10.36 -5.81 -12.79
N LEU A 89 -9.79 -6.24 -11.67
CA LEU A 89 -8.33 -6.36 -11.53
C LEU A 89 -7.78 -7.36 -12.54
N ASP A 90 -8.43 -8.51 -12.74
CA ASP A 90 -8.02 -9.50 -13.75
C ASP A 90 -8.04 -8.92 -15.16
N LYS A 91 -9.07 -8.15 -15.51
CA LYS A 91 -9.15 -7.44 -16.80
C LYS A 91 -8.01 -6.43 -17.01
N ASN A 92 -7.44 -5.90 -15.93
CA ASN A 92 -6.33 -4.97 -15.93
C ASN A 92 -4.97 -5.65 -15.67
N ALA A 93 -4.90 -6.98 -15.60
CA ALA A 93 -3.71 -7.75 -15.25
C ALA A 93 -2.47 -7.30 -16.01
N LYS A 94 -2.59 -7.11 -17.34
CA LYS A 94 -1.46 -6.64 -18.16
C LYS A 94 -0.93 -5.27 -17.72
N SER A 95 -1.80 -4.32 -17.41
CA SER A 95 -1.38 -2.99 -16.95
C SER A 95 -0.66 -3.06 -15.61
N ILE A 96 -1.16 -3.89 -14.67
CA ILE A 96 -0.56 -4.11 -13.35
C ILE A 96 0.82 -4.76 -13.49
N GLN A 97 0.93 -5.81 -14.33
CA GLN A 97 2.18 -6.51 -14.59
C GLN A 97 3.22 -5.61 -15.28
N ASP A 98 2.80 -4.84 -16.31
CA ASP A 98 3.67 -3.90 -17.00
C ASP A 98 4.17 -2.79 -16.07
N PHE A 99 3.33 -2.31 -15.13
CA PHE A 99 3.72 -1.36 -14.10
C PHE A 99 4.83 -1.93 -13.20
N ALA A 100 4.63 -3.12 -12.63
CA ALA A 100 5.64 -3.78 -11.81
C ALA A 100 6.92 -4.07 -12.63
N LYS A 101 6.80 -4.57 -13.86
CA LYS A 101 7.95 -4.87 -14.72
C LYS A 101 8.83 -3.65 -15.00
N LYS A 102 8.25 -2.45 -15.04
CA LYS A 102 8.97 -1.18 -15.27
C LYS A 102 9.62 -0.60 -14.01
N GLY A 103 9.34 -1.12 -12.82
CA GLY A 103 9.92 -0.68 -11.55
C GLY A 103 8.89 -0.25 -10.51
N GLY A 104 7.61 -0.33 -10.82
CA GLY A 104 6.54 -0.09 -9.86
C GLY A 104 6.44 -1.20 -8.83
N ILE A 105 5.94 -0.88 -7.66
CA ILE A 105 5.65 -1.85 -6.60
C ILE A 105 4.15 -2.00 -6.47
N VAL A 106 3.65 -3.22 -6.43
CA VAL A 106 2.24 -3.55 -6.27
C VAL A 106 2.04 -4.18 -4.90
N ILE A 107 1.20 -3.58 -4.06
CA ILE A 107 0.83 -4.11 -2.75
C ILE A 107 -0.64 -4.50 -2.76
N GLU A 108 -0.94 -5.74 -2.40
CA GLU A 108 -2.30 -6.21 -2.15
C GLU A 108 -2.41 -6.92 -0.81
N PRO A 109 -3.13 -6.33 0.16
CA PRO A 109 -3.68 -7.05 1.28
C PRO A 109 -4.79 -7.97 0.78
N THR A 110 -4.56 -9.28 0.85
CA THR A 110 -5.52 -10.29 0.32
C THR A 110 -6.60 -10.65 1.31
N GLN A 111 -6.75 -9.92 2.40
CA GLN A 111 -7.81 -10.19 3.35
C GLN A 111 -9.17 -9.97 2.68
N ALA A 112 -9.78 -11.08 2.28
CA ALA A 112 -11.11 -11.11 1.74
C ALA A 112 -11.89 -12.23 2.41
N ASP A 113 -13.08 -11.94 2.91
CA ASP A 113 -14.00 -12.92 3.49
C ASP A 113 -14.59 -13.88 2.44
N GLN A 114 -13.94 -14.06 1.37
CA GLN A 114 -14.53 -14.78 0.27
C GLN A 114 -13.61 -15.91 -0.08
N ASN A 115 -14.04 -17.09 0.17
CA ASN A 115 -13.55 -18.35 -0.37
C ASN A 115 -12.08 -18.39 -0.79
N GLU A 116 -11.43 -19.47 -0.60
CA GLU A 116 -10.11 -19.73 -1.18
C GLU A 116 -10.13 -19.35 -2.67
N ALA A 117 -9.46 -18.27 -3.02
CA ALA A 117 -9.40 -17.77 -4.37
C ALA A 117 -7.95 -17.49 -4.78
N ASN A 118 -7.62 -17.85 -6.02
CA ASN A 118 -6.35 -17.45 -6.61
C ASN A 118 -6.40 -15.96 -6.98
N VAL A 119 -5.25 -15.31 -6.93
CA VAL A 119 -5.07 -13.95 -7.44
C VAL A 119 -4.66 -14.05 -8.90
N ASP A 120 -5.62 -13.95 -9.81
CA ASP A 120 -5.44 -14.31 -11.22
C ASP A 120 -4.70 -13.25 -12.04
N TRP A 121 -4.61 -11.98 -11.56
CA TRP A 121 -3.88 -10.93 -12.23
C TRP A 121 -2.35 -10.98 -12.02
N LEU A 122 -1.84 -11.90 -11.20
CA LEU A 122 -0.41 -12.13 -11.05
C LEU A 122 0.22 -12.64 -12.35
N PRO A 123 1.50 -12.30 -12.62
CA PRO A 123 2.19 -12.78 -13.81
C PRO A 123 2.52 -14.27 -13.72
N ASP A 124 2.80 -14.89 -14.86
CA ASP A 124 3.25 -16.28 -14.95
C ASP A 124 4.41 -16.56 -13.98
N GLY A 125 4.31 -17.66 -13.28
CA GLY A 125 5.31 -18.10 -12.30
C GLY A 125 5.04 -17.65 -10.87
N LEU A 126 4.15 -16.67 -10.66
CA LEU A 126 3.69 -16.25 -9.33
C LEU A 126 2.27 -16.76 -9.10
N THR A 127 2.01 -17.34 -7.94
CA THR A 127 0.66 -17.69 -7.49
C THR A 127 0.46 -17.29 -6.05
N CYS A 128 -0.74 -16.84 -5.72
CA CYS A 128 -1.17 -16.55 -4.36
C CYS A 128 -2.62 -17.00 -4.22
N VAL A 129 -2.85 -18.02 -3.41
CA VAL A 129 -4.20 -18.54 -3.11
C VAL A 129 -4.56 -18.11 -1.71
N ARG A 130 -5.66 -17.41 -1.57
CA ARG A 130 -6.22 -16.96 -0.29
C ARG A 130 -6.76 -18.13 0.51
N SER A 131 -6.80 -17.98 1.82
CA SER A 131 -7.38 -18.94 2.75
C SER A 131 -8.25 -18.20 3.75
N ASP A 132 -9.34 -18.82 4.13
CA ASP A 132 -10.24 -18.37 5.21
C ASP A 132 -9.83 -19.06 6.52
N THR A 133 -8.62 -18.80 7.00
CA THR A 133 -8.06 -19.42 8.21
C THR A 133 -7.62 -18.35 9.20
N ASP A 134 -8.35 -18.22 10.29
CA ASP A 134 -8.00 -17.32 11.41
C ASP A 134 -6.69 -17.72 12.06
N SER A 135 -5.82 -16.75 12.28
CA SER A 135 -4.63 -16.93 13.09
C SER A 135 -4.06 -15.62 13.62
N ALA A 136 -3.48 -15.69 14.79
CA ALA A 136 -2.70 -14.61 15.43
C ALA A 136 -1.36 -15.12 15.98
N ASP A 137 -0.93 -16.30 15.57
CA ASP A 137 0.38 -16.89 15.94
C ASP A 137 1.42 -16.49 14.88
N PHE A 138 1.98 -15.31 15.04
CA PHE A 138 2.90 -14.73 14.08
C PHE A 138 4.34 -15.09 14.34
N LYS A 139 5.08 -15.28 13.26
CA LYS A 139 6.54 -15.42 13.26
C LYS A 139 7.13 -14.56 12.14
N ILE A 140 7.97 -13.61 12.50
CA ILE A 140 8.75 -12.81 11.56
C ILE A 140 9.93 -13.65 11.08
N ILE A 141 9.98 -13.93 9.79
CA ILE A 141 11.03 -14.75 9.16
C ILE A 141 12.26 -13.89 8.82
N LYS A 142 12.04 -12.64 8.41
CA LYS A 142 13.09 -11.67 8.06
C LYS A 142 13.03 -10.46 8.98
N PRO A 143 13.55 -10.52 10.22
CA PRO A 143 13.37 -9.44 11.21
C PRO A 143 14.07 -8.14 10.84
N ASP A 144 15.09 -8.18 9.98
CA ASP A 144 15.81 -6.98 9.51
C ASP A 144 15.15 -6.36 8.26
N HIS A 145 14.04 -6.91 7.79
CA HIS A 145 13.30 -6.34 6.68
C HIS A 145 12.72 -4.97 7.06
N THR A 146 12.81 -3.98 6.18
CA THR A 146 12.42 -2.61 6.44
C THR A 146 10.99 -2.49 7.00
N VAL A 147 10.05 -3.31 6.54
CA VAL A 147 8.67 -3.31 7.06
C VAL A 147 8.55 -3.62 8.56
N PHE A 148 9.59 -4.18 9.19
CA PHE A 148 9.63 -4.45 10.63
C PHE A 148 10.65 -3.59 11.37
N ALA A 149 11.57 -2.97 10.65
CA ALA A 149 12.72 -2.28 11.23
C ALA A 149 12.57 -0.75 11.22
N ALA A 150 11.92 -0.17 10.20
CA ALA A 150 11.87 1.28 10.01
C ALA A 150 10.58 1.76 9.34
N PRO A 151 10.11 2.97 9.70
CA PRO A 151 10.65 3.85 10.73
C PRO A 151 10.36 3.33 12.15
N ASN A 152 9.42 2.38 12.28
CA ASN A 152 8.95 1.86 13.56
C ASN A 152 9.46 0.41 13.77
N LYS A 153 10.18 0.18 14.86
CA LYS A 153 10.60 -1.19 15.18
C LYS A 153 9.39 -2.00 15.64
N MET A 154 9.09 -3.05 14.90
CA MET A 154 7.97 -3.95 15.16
C MET A 154 8.47 -5.39 15.41
N ASN A 155 7.71 -6.14 16.17
CA ASN A 155 7.93 -7.56 16.44
C ASN A 155 6.58 -8.29 16.42
N GLU A 156 6.56 -9.60 16.65
CA GLU A 156 5.35 -10.42 16.60
C GLU A 156 4.24 -9.89 17.51
N LYS A 157 4.60 -9.36 18.69
CA LYS A 157 3.62 -8.79 19.63
C LYS A 157 2.94 -7.53 19.08
N SER A 158 3.59 -6.82 18.17
CA SER A 158 3.01 -5.63 17.53
C SER A 158 1.80 -5.96 16.66
N PHE A 159 1.70 -7.21 16.20
CA PHE A 159 0.60 -7.70 15.37
C PHE A 159 -0.46 -8.47 16.15
N GLN A 160 -0.16 -8.86 17.38
CA GLN A 160 -1.13 -9.57 18.22
C GLN A 160 -2.26 -8.65 18.63
N LYS A 161 -3.48 -9.19 18.68
CA LYS A 161 -4.69 -8.49 19.15
C LYS A 161 -5.17 -7.33 18.27
N TRP A 162 -4.73 -7.24 17.04
CA TRP A 162 -5.45 -6.37 16.11
C TRP A 162 -6.85 -6.94 15.93
N GLY A 163 -7.87 -6.24 16.31
CA GLY A 163 -9.22 -6.77 16.27
C GLY A 163 -10.19 -5.82 15.60
N HIS A 164 -11.21 -6.38 14.98
CA HIS A 164 -12.38 -5.67 14.51
C HIS A 164 -13.63 -6.47 14.85
N GLN A 165 -14.56 -5.88 15.58
CA GLN A 165 -15.83 -6.52 15.97
C GLN A 165 -15.68 -7.90 16.64
N GLY A 166 -14.64 -8.06 17.46
CA GLY A 166 -14.38 -9.32 18.18
C GLY A 166 -13.61 -10.38 17.38
N TRP A 167 -13.28 -10.10 16.11
CA TRP A 167 -12.52 -11.00 15.29
C TRP A 167 -11.01 -10.86 15.50
N PRO A 168 -10.22 -11.95 15.30
CA PRO A 168 -8.78 -11.92 15.48
C PRO A 168 -8.07 -11.07 14.42
N THR A 169 -6.79 -10.86 14.60
CA THR A 169 -5.93 -10.01 13.77
C THR A 169 -5.86 -10.46 12.31
N VAL A 170 -5.75 -11.75 12.09
CA VAL A 170 -5.67 -12.36 10.77
C VAL A 170 -6.85 -13.30 10.63
N TRP A 171 -7.68 -13.01 9.70
CA TRP A 171 -8.75 -13.91 9.30
C TRP A 171 -8.23 -14.98 8.37
N GLU A 172 -7.17 -14.63 7.68
CA GLU A 172 -6.66 -15.43 6.61
C GLU A 172 -5.15 -15.53 6.69
N VAL A 173 -4.67 -16.64 6.23
CA VAL A 173 -3.28 -16.85 5.84
C VAL A 173 -3.30 -17.15 4.34
N ILE A 174 -2.17 -17.12 3.69
CA ILE A 174 -2.08 -17.54 2.30
C ILE A 174 -2.02 -19.06 2.28
N ALA A 175 -3.04 -19.70 1.73
CA ALA A 175 -3.21 -21.16 1.71
C ALA A 175 -2.07 -21.84 0.95
N SER A 176 -1.70 -21.28 -0.22
CA SER A 176 -0.59 -21.72 -1.04
C SER A 176 -0.03 -20.57 -1.87
N GLN A 177 1.25 -20.67 -2.21
CA GLN A 177 1.95 -19.70 -3.03
C GLN A 177 3.05 -20.36 -3.86
N LYS A 178 3.47 -19.66 -4.92
CA LYS A 178 4.64 -20.00 -5.72
C LYS A 178 5.37 -18.72 -6.12
N GLY A 179 6.68 -18.75 -6.10
CA GLY A 179 7.54 -17.66 -6.60
C GLY A 179 7.74 -16.49 -5.66
N PHE A 180 7.19 -16.55 -4.44
CA PHE A 180 7.33 -15.51 -3.42
C PHE A 180 8.29 -15.91 -2.32
N ASP A 181 9.01 -14.91 -1.81
CA ASP A 181 9.78 -14.96 -0.59
C ASP A 181 8.92 -14.60 0.61
N VAL A 182 8.77 -15.51 1.56
CA VAL A 182 8.00 -15.27 2.78
C VAL A 182 8.81 -14.42 3.76
N ILE A 183 8.24 -13.31 4.23
CA ILE A 183 8.88 -12.44 5.23
C ILE A 183 8.21 -12.53 6.61
N MET A 184 6.95 -12.95 6.66
CA MET A 184 6.21 -13.24 7.89
C MET A 184 5.24 -14.39 7.67
N GLU A 185 5.10 -15.27 8.65
CA GLU A 185 4.18 -16.41 8.62
C GLU A 185 3.28 -16.47 9.86
N SER A 186 2.18 -17.22 9.74
CA SER A 186 1.33 -17.66 10.83
C SER A 186 0.88 -19.10 10.55
N LEU A 187 0.89 -19.98 11.57
CA LEU A 187 0.60 -21.39 11.41
C LEU A 187 1.44 -22.07 10.30
N LYS A 188 2.69 -21.64 10.11
CA LYS A 188 3.60 -22.08 9.03
C LYS A 188 3.07 -21.78 7.60
N LYS A 189 2.15 -20.86 7.47
CA LYS A 189 1.66 -20.36 6.19
C LYS A 189 2.01 -18.87 6.03
N PRO A 190 2.26 -18.39 4.82
CA PRO A 190 2.60 -17.00 4.59
C PRO A 190 1.50 -16.05 5.07
N VAL A 191 1.93 -14.93 5.66
CA VAL A 191 1.08 -13.78 6.02
C VAL A 191 1.53 -12.54 5.25
N ILE A 192 2.85 -12.38 5.08
CA ILE A 192 3.43 -11.35 4.23
C ILE A 192 4.52 -12.01 3.38
N MET A 193 4.49 -11.75 2.10
CA MET A 193 5.46 -12.27 1.14
C MET A 193 5.67 -11.31 -0.01
N GLU A 194 6.82 -11.40 -0.67
CA GLU A 194 7.17 -10.55 -1.79
C GLU A 194 7.87 -11.31 -2.91
N ALA A 195 7.75 -10.81 -4.13
CA ALA A 195 8.45 -11.35 -5.30
C ALA A 195 8.96 -10.23 -6.18
N GLU A 196 10.22 -10.32 -6.59
CA GLU A 196 10.78 -9.44 -7.61
C GLU A 196 10.14 -9.76 -8.98
N TYR A 197 9.80 -8.72 -9.75
CA TYR A 197 9.28 -8.88 -11.09
C TYR A 197 9.77 -7.76 -12.02
N GLY A 198 10.63 -8.11 -12.94
CA GLY A 198 11.29 -7.13 -13.78
C GLY A 198 12.19 -6.20 -12.96
N LYS A 199 11.88 -4.91 -12.93
CA LYS A 199 12.58 -3.92 -12.09
C LYS A 199 11.83 -3.56 -10.81
N GLY A 200 10.63 -4.06 -10.65
CA GLY A 200 9.74 -3.79 -9.52
C GLY A 200 9.39 -5.04 -8.74
N LYS A 201 8.25 -5.04 -8.07
CA LYS A 201 7.94 -6.05 -7.06
C LYS A 201 6.44 -6.24 -6.88
N PHE A 202 6.04 -7.45 -6.51
CA PHE A 202 4.72 -7.75 -5.94
C PHE A 202 4.86 -8.04 -4.45
N VAL A 203 3.99 -7.46 -3.64
CA VAL A 203 3.88 -7.67 -2.20
C VAL A 203 2.47 -8.13 -1.89
N MET A 204 2.34 -9.35 -1.40
CA MET A 204 1.05 -9.94 -1.04
C MET A 204 1.00 -10.15 0.47
N MET A 205 -0.11 -9.81 1.09
CA MET A 205 -0.27 -10.02 2.53
C MET A 205 -1.69 -10.39 2.91
N ALA A 206 -1.83 -11.17 3.98
CA ALA A 206 -3.12 -11.51 4.59
C ALA A 206 -3.54 -10.52 5.69
N LEU A 207 -2.69 -9.57 6.04
CA LEU A 207 -3.01 -8.48 6.96
C LEU A 207 -3.80 -7.38 6.24
N ALA A 208 -4.66 -6.69 7.00
CA ALA A 208 -5.44 -5.55 6.53
C ALA A 208 -5.09 -4.27 7.33
N PRO A 209 -3.87 -3.73 7.18
CA PRO A 209 -3.38 -2.66 8.06
C PRO A 209 -4.18 -1.36 7.93
N ASP A 210 -4.60 -0.97 6.74
CA ASP A 210 -5.46 0.19 6.50
C ASP A 210 -6.81 0.03 7.23
N LYS A 211 -7.48 -1.11 7.08
CA LYS A 211 -8.74 -1.40 7.77
C LYS A 211 -8.59 -1.31 9.29
N TYR A 212 -7.56 -1.95 9.85
CA TYR A 212 -7.35 -1.95 11.29
C TYR A 212 -6.90 -0.59 11.82
N HIS A 213 -6.21 0.23 11.03
CA HIS A 213 -5.87 1.60 11.41
C HIS A 213 -7.13 2.46 11.58
N ILE A 214 -8.07 2.40 10.64
CA ILE A 214 -9.27 3.23 10.66
C ILE A 214 -10.37 2.62 11.54
N ALA A 215 -10.65 1.33 11.40
CA ALA A 215 -11.79 0.65 12.00
C ALA A 215 -11.45 -0.38 13.08
N GLY A 216 -10.22 -0.37 13.60
CA GLY A 216 -9.80 -1.26 14.68
C GLY A 216 -10.62 -1.07 15.97
N ASN A 217 -10.72 -2.13 16.77
CA ASN A 217 -11.58 -2.18 17.97
C ASN A 217 -11.14 -1.21 19.09
N ASP A 218 -9.85 -0.91 19.15
CA ASP A 218 -9.27 -0.09 20.22
C ASP A 218 -8.10 0.75 19.71
N ASP A 219 -7.67 1.72 20.51
CA ASP A 219 -6.63 2.67 20.16
C ASP A 219 -5.26 1.98 19.93
N ASN A 220 -4.98 0.87 20.64
CA ASN A 220 -3.75 0.14 20.43
C ASN A 220 -3.72 -0.54 19.05
N THR A 221 -4.82 -1.17 18.65
CA THR A 221 -4.98 -1.75 17.31
C THR A 221 -4.78 -0.68 16.25
N LYS A 222 -5.50 0.44 16.33
CA LYS A 222 -5.39 1.55 15.38
C LYS A 222 -3.96 2.06 15.28
N LYS A 223 -3.33 2.29 16.45
CA LYS A 223 -1.95 2.75 16.52
C LYS A 223 -0.97 1.77 15.89
N MET A 224 -1.01 0.49 16.25
CA MET A 224 -0.07 -0.51 15.72
C MET A 224 -0.25 -0.70 14.21
N ALA A 225 -1.47 -0.72 13.72
CA ALA A 225 -1.76 -0.80 12.30
C ALA A 225 -1.28 0.44 11.54
N GLY A 226 -1.47 1.64 12.11
CA GLY A 226 -0.93 2.88 11.56
C GLY A 226 0.60 2.88 11.46
N LEU A 227 1.29 2.49 12.53
CA LEU A 227 2.76 2.34 12.50
C LEU A 227 3.22 1.33 11.45
N PHE A 228 2.46 0.27 11.22
CA PHE A 228 2.79 -0.68 10.16
C PHE A 228 2.53 -0.12 8.76
N MET A 229 1.47 0.68 8.57
CA MET A 229 1.25 1.43 7.32
C MET A 229 2.41 2.38 7.01
N GLU A 230 2.93 3.09 8.01
CA GLU A 230 4.15 3.92 7.85
C GLU A 230 5.35 3.09 7.40
N ASN A 231 5.56 1.91 8.01
CA ASN A 231 6.64 1.01 7.63
C ASN A 231 6.47 0.47 6.20
N LEU A 232 5.25 0.17 5.76
CA LEU A 232 4.98 -0.23 4.37
C LEU A 232 5.36 0.89 3.39
N LEU A 233 4.97 2.12 3.69
CA LEU A 233 5.31 3.28 2.85
C LEU A 233 6.82 3.54 2.84
N GLU A 234 7.49 3.41 3.98
CA GLU A 234 8.95 3.54 4.05
C GLU A 234 9.65 2.46 3.21
N ALA A 235 9.25 1.21 3.37
CA ALA A 235 9.89 0.08 2.71
C ALA A 235 9.70 0.09 1.18
N TYR A 236 8.51 0.51 0.72
CA TYR A 236 8.11 0.28 -0.67
C TYR A 236 7.92 1.56 -1.49
N LEU A 237 7.92 2.72 -0.88
CA LEU A 237 7.86 3.99 -1.60
C LEU A 237 9.13 4.81 -1.42
N PHE A 238 9.57 5.01 -0.17
CA PHE A 238 10.66 5.94 0.13
C PHE A 238 12.05 5.33 0.02
N SER A 239 12.20 4.01 0.16
CA SER A 239 13.47 3.30 -0.01
C SER A 239 13.86 3.02 -1.46
N LEU A 240 13.00 3.32 -2.43
CA LEU A 240 13.33 3.19 -3.84
C LEU A 240 14.44 4.18 -4.22
N PRO A 241 15.47 3.76 -5.00
CA PRO A 241 16.48 4.69 -5.47
C PRO A 241 15.81 5.83 -6.25
N VAL A 242 15.92 7.03 -5.72
CA VAL A 242 15.50 8.22 -6.43
C VAL A 242 16.52 8.47 -7.49
N GLU A 243 16.15 8.43 -8.76
CA GLU A 243 16.97 9.04 -9.79
C GLU A 243 17.18 10.51 -9.37
N ALA A 244 18.46 10.84 -9.22
CA ALA A 244 18.91 12.02 -8.46
C ALA A 244 18.43 13.32 -9.11
N GLU A 245 17.31 13.85 -8.65
CA GLU A 245 17.01 15.28 -8.67
C GLU A 245 16.01 15.66 -7.57
N GLY A 246 16.51 15.84 -6.37
CA GLY A 246 16.06 16.94 -5.49
C GLY A 246 14.72 16.82 -4.75
N LYS A 247 13.98 15.71 -4.66
CA LYS A 247 12.61 15.70 -4.12
C LYS A 247 12.36 14.97 -2.79
N LEU A 248 13.28 14.15 -2.29
CA LEU A 248 13.06 13.30 -1.10
C LEU A 248 13.05 14.05 0.25
N ALA A 249 13.69 15.19 0.34
CA ALA A 249 13.78 15.92 1.60
C ALA A 249 12.45 16.48 2.12
N THR A 250 11.44 16.62 1.25
CA THR A 250 10.16 17.26 1.59
C THR A 250 9.17 16.30 2.23
N VAL A 251 9.13 15.05 1.82
CA VAL A 251 8.14 14.07 2.35
C VAL A 251 8.55 13.59 3.75
N TRP A 252 9.83 13.29 3.98
CA TRP A 252 10.38 13.00 5.32
C TRP A 252 10.19 14.14 6.32
N GLY A 253 10.30 15.38 5.86
CA GLY A 253 10.03 16.56 6.68
C GLY A 253 8.57 16.69 7.10
N HIS A 254 7.65 16.14 6.34
CA HIS A 254 6.22 16.14 6.69
C HIS A 254 5.88 15.06 7.71
N LEU A 255 6.33 13.82 7.52
CA LEU A 255 6.08 12.73 8.47
C LEU A 255 6.65 13.03 9.88
N LYS A 256 7.86 13.61 9.98
CA LYS A 256 8.48 13.99 11.26
C LYS A 256 7.77 15.10 12.04
N ARG A 257 6.79 15.80 11.48
CA ARG A 257 6.05 16.88 12.17
C ARG A 257 4.82 16.38 12.93
N PHE A 258 4.52 15.09 12.86
CA PHE A 258 3.36 14.50 13.51
C PHE A 258 3.71 13.62 14.72
N PHE A 259 4.99 13.58 15.10
CA PHE A 259 5.51 12.86 16.29
C PHE A 259 6.16 13.77 17.30
#